data_d91563fdf89eccb1774456f167d9576e
#
_entry.id   d91563fdf89eccb1774456f167d9576e
#
_cell.length_a   1.000
_cell.length_b   1.000
_cell.length_c   1.000
_cell.angle_alpha   90.00
_cell.angle_beta   90.00
_cell.angle_gamma   90.00
#
_symmetry.space_group_name_H-M   'P 1'
#
loop_
_entity.id
_entity.type
_entity.pdbx_description
1 polymer ?
#
loop_
_entity_poly.entity_id
_entity_poly.type
_entity_poly.pdbx_seq_one_letter_code
_entity_poly.pdbx_strand_id
1 'polypeptide(L)'
;MSPFRYCKWRWLHFRRSWTDTRADRIPSWSRLYLRTYLHLVGLVLVTVGGTIAALCSALGPHVVWRALDALPGGALPLAAFVLAVPALAGYRWMRPVWSDLVMVRERAIDFTGGRFNTRARESRSVIIGPLARTLNALAMRMERLIAAQRDLTNGISHELRTPLARVRFALESLREPGSADEYQNAIDSIEQDVSELDELIDMSLTYARLEYSSLQSNLELTALVAWFDKQVADAALLYPSKTLDARVAVPADLRVKMDKRLMSYAMRNLLRNASKHARGRIAVGLRMRHGNIEIDVEDDGPGVPPDERERIFEAFVRLDRHTAGYGLGLAITRLVLQAHNGRVAVVDPLLLPGARFEMSWPV
;
A
#
# COMPACT_ATOMS: atom_id res chain seq x y z
N MET A 1 -25.23 -28.00 -1.28
CA MET A 1 -24.86 -27.01 -2.34
C MET A 1 -23.66 -26.24 -1.82
N SER A 2 -22.49 -26.35 -2.44
CA SER A 2 -21.24 -25.81 -1.92
C SER A 2 -21.19 -24.28 -2.05
N PRO A 3 -20.62 -23.54 -1.09
CA PRO A 3 -20.53 -22.08 -1.13
C PRO A 3 -19.72 -21.53 -2.31
N PHE A 4 -18.91 -22.35 -2.96
CA PHE A 4 -18.14 -22.01 -4.16
C PHE A 4 -18.99 -21.74 -5.42
N ARG A 5 -20.18 -22.36 -5.55
CA ARG A 5 -21.09 -22.12 -6.67
C ARG A 5 -21.84 -20.80 -6.55
N TYR A 6 -22.12 -20.36 -5.33
CA TYR A 6 -22.83 -19.10 -5.06
C TYR A 6 -21.96 -17.86 -5.33
N CYS A 7 -20.66 -17.95 -5.02
CA CYS A 7 -19.71 -16.86 -5.27
C CYS A 7 -19.43 -16.68 -6.77
N LYS A 8 -19.32 -17.78 -7.53
CA LYS A 8 -19.10 -17.76 -9.00
C LYS A 8 -20.32 -17.20 -9.75
N TRP A 9 -21.54 -17.48 -9.25
CA TRP A 9 -22.79 -16.98 -9.86
C TRP A 9 -22.99 -15.49 -9.62
N ARG A 10 -22.72 -14.99 -8.41
CA ARG A 10 -22.74 -13.54 -8.08
C ARG A 10 -21.69 -12.76 -8.86
N TRP A 11 -20.50 -13.33 -9.06
CA TRP A 11 -19.43 -12.68 -9.82
C TRP A 11 -19.75 -12.60 -11.31
N LEU A 12 -20.38 -13.63 -11.88
CA LEU A 12 -20.84 -13.64 -13.27
C LEU A 12 -22.02 -12.67 -13.51
N HIS A 13 -22.94 -12.53 -12.54
CA HIS A 13 -24.01 -11.54 -12.62
C HIS A 13 -23.50 -10.11 -12.44
N PHE A 14 -22.56 -9.89 -11.52
CA PHE A 14 -21.90 -8.58 -11.36
C PHE A 14 -21.13 -8.18 -12.63
N ARG A 15 -20.43 -9.11 -13.26
CA ARG A 15 -19.73 -8.88 -14.52
C ARG A 15 -20.69 -8.55 -15.67
N ARG A 16 -21.82 -9.25 -15.79
CA ARG A 16 -22.84 -8.97 -16.82
C ARG A 16 -23.53 -7.61 -16.61
N SER A 17 -23.88 -7.26 -15.38
CA SER A 17 -24.51 -5.98 -15.09
C SER A 17 -23.60 -4.77 -15.32
N TRP A 18 -22.28 -4.93 -15.18
CA TRP A 18 -21.30 -3.86 -15.42
C TRP A 18 -20.92 -3.69 -16.88
N THR A 19 -20.91 -4.76 -17.66
CA THR A 19 -20.61 -4.70 -19.08
C THR A 19 -21.77 -4.22 -19.93
N ASP A 20 -23.01 -4.52 -19.53
CA ASP A 20 -24.21 -4.20 -20.33
C ASP A 20 -24.76 -2.78 -20.12
N THR A 21 -24.44 -2.10 -19.00
CA THR A 21 -25.16 -0.85 -18.67
C THR A 21 -24.41 0.44 -19.01
N ARG A 22 -23.16 0.41 -19.49
CA ARG A 22 -22.38 1.64 -19.72
C ARG A 22 -21.57 1.73 -21.00
N ALA A 23 -21.43 0.69 -21.78
CA ALA A 23 -20.68 0.74 -23.04
C ALA A 23 -21.36 1.70 -24.07
N ASP A 24 -22.68 1.83 -24.01
CA ASP A 24 -23.45 2.61 -24.98
C ASP A 24 -23.63 4.10 -24.66
N ARG A 25 -23.17 4.60 -23.53
CA ARG A 25 -23.41 5.98 -23.11
C ARG A 25 -22.22 6.92 -23.16
N ILE A 26 -21.07 6.49 -23.68
CA ILE A 26 -19.99 7.45 -23.99
C ILE A 26 -20.37 8.08 -25.34
N PRO A 27 -20.48 9.42 -25.42
CA PRO A 27 -20.72 10.07 -26.71
C PRO A 27 -19.68 9.55 -27.69
N SER A 28 -20.13 9.09 -28.86
CA SER A 28 -19.18 8.72 -29.91
C SER A 28 -18.27 9.92 -30.17
N TRP A 29 -17.02 9.66 -30.56
CA TRP A 29 -16.06 10.70 -30.97
C TRP A 29 -16.72 11.76 -31.84
N SER A 30 -17.55 11.35 -32.79
CA SER A 30 -18.28 12.20 -33.70
C SER A 30 -19.24 13.17 -33.00
N ARG A 31 -19.95 12.73 -31.95
CA ARG A 31 -20.87 13.62 -31.18
C ARG A 31 -20.10 14.65 -30.36
N LEU A 32 -19.02 14.27 -29.72
CA LEU A 32 -18.19 15.20 -28.93
C LEU A 32 -17.51 16.22 -29.86
N TYR A 33 -16.93 15.73 -30.96
CA TYR A 33 -16.34 16.57 -31.98
C TYR A 33 -17.38 17.53 -32.57
N LEU A 34 -18.57 17.02 -32.97
CA LEU A 34 -19.64 17.87 -33.54
C LEU A 34 -20.08 18.95 -32.56
N ARG A 35 -20.27 18.64 -31.28
CA ARG A 35 -20.62 19.65 -30.27
C ARG A 35 -19.54 20.71 -30.13
N THR A 36 -18.29 20.35 -30.04
CA THR A 36 -17.17 21.27 -29.92
C THR A 36 -17.04 22.13 -31.19
N TYR A 37 -17.19 21.51 -32.36
CA TYR A 37 -17.20 22.18 -33.64
C TYR A 37 -18.34 23.22 -33.72
N LEU A 38 -19.57 22.83 -33.38
CA LEU A 38 -20.73 23.75 -33.41
C LEU A 38 -20.56 24.95 -32.46
N HIS A 39 -19.95 24.74 -31.27
CA HIS A 39 -19.64 25.86 -30.36
C HIS A 39 -18.58 26.80 -30.93
N LEU A 40 -17.51 26.27 -31.53
CA LEU A 40 -16.47 27.07 -32.16
C LEU A 40 -17.00 27.85 -33.38
N VAL A 41 -17.79 27.20 -34.23
CA VAL A 41 -18.45 27.83 -35.36
C VAL A 41 -19.42 28.91 -34.87
N GLY A 42 -20.24 28.62 -33.88
CA GLY A 42 -21.15 29.57 -33.26
C GLY A 42 -20.43 30.82 -32.72
N LEU A 43 -19.32 30.61 -32.01
CA LEU A 43 -18.49 31.74 -31.52
C LEU A 43 -17.93 32.59 -32.65
N VAL A 44 -17.40 31.94 -33.70
CA VAL A 44 -16.87 32.67 -34.88
C VAL A 44 -17.97 33.42 -35.62
N LEU A 45 -19.15 32.81 -35.81
CA LEU A 45 -20.30 33.49 -36.44
C LEU A 45 -20.79 34.71 -35.65
N VAL A 46 -20.84 34.59 -34.30
CA VAL A 46 -21.20 35.70 -33.42
C VAL A 46 -20.18 36.84 -33.52
N THR A 47 -18.89 36.52 -33.50
CA THR A 47 -17.83 37.54 -33.61
C THR A 47 -17.80 38.21 -34.98
N VAL A 48 -17.88 37.41 -36.07
CA VAL A 48 -17.93 37.93 -37.43
C VAL A 48 -19.21 38.73 -37.66
N GLY A 49 -20.37 38.22 -37.25
CA GLY A 49 -21.65 38.92 -37.34
C GLY A 49 -21.69 40.22 -36.56
N GLY A 50 -21.14 40.20 -35.33
CA GLY A 50 -20.99 41.38 -34.48
C GLY A 50 -20.09 42.46 -35.12
N THR A 51 -18.95 42.04 -35.72
CA THR A 51 -18.04 42.97 -36.41
C THR A 51 -18.68 43.56 -37.65
N ILE A 52 -19.39 42.77 -38.46
CA ILE A 52 -20.14 43.27 -39.64
C ILE A 52 -21.24 44.25 -39.21
N ALA A 53 -22.01 43.93 -38.17
CA ALA A 53 -23.04 44.80 -37.62
C ALA A 53 -22.47 46.16 -37.13
N ALA A 54 -21.34 46.11 -36.42
CA ALA A 54 -20.63 47.32 -35.98
C ALA A 54 -20.13 48.17 -37.15
N LEU A 55 -19.57 47.53 -38.20
CA LEU A 55 -19.15 48.22 -39.41
C LEU A 55 -20.34 48.80 -40.18
N CYS A 56 -21.46 48.10 -40.30
CA CYS A 56 -22.66 48.59 -40.90
C CYS A 56 -23.26 49.81 -40.17
N SER A 57 -23.17 49.81 -38.82
CA SER A 57 -23.62 50.96 -38.03
C SER A 57 -22.72 52.19 -38.18
N ALA A 58 -21.40 51.95 -38.35
CA ALA A 58 -20.42 53.05 -38.47
C ALA A 58 -20.29 53.62 -39.88
N LEU A 59 -20.29 52.79 -40.92
CA LEU A 59 -20.02 53.17 -42.32
C LEU A 59 -21.23 53.12 -43.22
N GLY A 60 -22.34 52.60 -42.77
CA GLY A 60 -23.53 52.32 -43.54
C GLY A 60 -23.50 50.94 -44.26
N PRO A 61 -24.65 50.26 -44.35
CA PRO A 61 -24.74 48.89 -44.86
C PRO A 61 -24.31 48.75 -46.33
N HIS A 62 -24.64 49.79 -47.20
CA HIS A 62 -24.29 49.75 -48.59
C HIS A 62 -22.78 49.80 -48.89
N VAL A 63 -21.97 50.38 -48.02
CA VAL A 63 -20.52 50.44 -48.16
C VAL A 63 -19.93 49.08 -47.83
N VAL A 64 -20.41 48.45 -46.75
CA VAL A 64 -19.95 47.14 -46.28
C VAL A 64 -20.28 46.02 -47.28
N TRP A 65 -21.50 46.01 -47.83
CA TRP A 65 -21.91 45.07 -48.85
C TRP A 65 -21.12 45.20 -50.16
N ARG A 66 -20.89 46.40 -50.65
CA ARG A 66 -20.04 46.65 -51.82
C ARG A 66 -18.60 46.15 -51.61
N ALA A 67 -18.04 46.33 -50.42
CA ALA A 67 -16.71 45.87 -50.08
C ALA A 67 -16.64 44.33 -50.08
N LEU A 68 -17.69 43.65 -49.57
CA LEU A 68 -17.81 42.18 -49.59
C LEU A 68 -17.94 41.63 -51.03
N ASP A 69 -18.73 42.29 -51.89
CA ASP A 69 -18.93 41.93 -53.30
C ASP A 69 -17.67 42.18 -54.14
N ALA A 70 -16.82 43.10 -53.74
CA ALA A 70 -15.56 43.38 -54.41
C ALA A 70 -14.43 42.39 -54.11
N LEU A 71 -14.64 41.50 -53.17
CA LEU A 71 -13.68 40.45 -52.89
C LEU A 71 -13.60 39.43 -54.04
N PRO A 72 -12.39 38.91 -54.39
CA PRO A 72 -12.24 37.90 -55.43
C PRO A 72 -13.05 36.63 -55.10
N GLY A 73 -14.05 36.29 -55.93
CA GLY A 73 -14.98 35.18 -55.72
C GLY A 73 -16.14 35.50 -54.77
N GLY A 74 -16.38 36.80 -54.41
CA GLY A 74 -17.46 37.21 -53.54
C GLY A 74 -17.30 36.77 -52.08
N ALA A 75 -18.41 36.59 -51.38
CA ALA A 75 -18.42 36.17 -49.98
C ALA A 75 -18.13 34.68 -49.76
N LEU A 76 -18.12 33.82 -50.79
CA LEU A 76 -17.97 32.38 -50.70
C LEU A 76 -16.62 31.94 -50.09
N PRO A 77 -15.45 32.46 -50.48
CA PRO A 77 -14.18 32.06 -49.88
C PRO A 77 -14.07 32.47 -48.41
N LEU A 78 -14.67 33.57 -48.01
CA LEU A 78 -14.73 34.03 -46.62
C LEU A 78 -15.60 33.07 -45.78
N ALA A 79 -16.79 32.69 -46.29
CA ALA A 79 -17.64 31.71 -45.62
C ALA A 79 -16.97 30.35 -45.47
N ALA A 80 -16.27 29.86 -46.52
CA ALA A 80 -15.50 28.62 -46.48
C ALA A 80 -14.37 28.67 -45.43
N PHE A 81 -13.65 29.80 -45.32
CA PHE A 81 -12.60 30.02 -44.33
C PHE A 81 -13.17 30.02 -42.89
N VAL A 82 -14.27 30.76 -42.67
CA VAL A 82 -14.96 30.82 -41.37
C VAL A 82 -15.43 29.45 -40.88
N LEU A 83 -15.79 28.52 -41.77
CA LEU A 83 -16.21 27.18 -41.42
C LEU A 83 -15.03 26.21 -41.33
N ALA A 84 -14.06 26.27 -42.22
CA ALA A 84 -12.97 25.33 -42.33
C ALA A 84 -11.93 25.48 -41.19
N VAL A 85 -11.58 26.72 -40.83
CA VAL A 85 -10.55 26.99 -39.81
C VAL A 85 -10.94 26.45 -38.43
N PRO A 86 -12.15 26.72 -37.87
CA PRO A 86 -12.59 26.13 -36.60
C PRO A 86 -12.71 24.60 -36.68
N ALA A 87 -13.12 24.05 -37.81
CA ALA A 87 -13.20 22.60 -37.99
C ALA A 87 -11.83 21.95 -37.89
N LEU A 88 -10.85 22.50 -38.59
CA LEU A 88 -9.46 21.98 -38.58
C LEU A 88 -8.81 22.18 -37.21
N ALA A 89 -8.99 23.34 -36.60
CA ALA A 89 -8.47 23.62 -35.25
C ALA A 89 -9.10 22.70 -34.20
N GLY A 90 -10.42 22.56 -34.22
CA GLY A 90 -11.16 21.66 -33.34
C GLY A 90 -10.75 20.20 -33.49
N TYR A 91 -10.57 19.72 -34.73
CA TYR A 91 -10.09 18.38 -35.02
C TYR A 91 -8.67 18.15 -34.48
N ARG A 92 -7.77 19.10 -34.77
CA ARG A 92 -6.37 18.99 -34.37
C ARG A 92 -6.19 19.03 -32.85
N TRP A 93 -7.00 19.81 -32.14
CA TRP A 93 -6.98 19.92 -30.69
C TRP A 93 -7.66 18.74 -30.00
N MET A 94 -8.80 18.27 -30.49
CA MET A 94 -9.59 17.22 -29.87
C MET A 94 -9.02 15.81 -30.08
N ARG A 95 -8.37 15.57 -31.24
CA ARG A 95 -7.84 14.23 -31.59
C ARG A 95 -6.90 13.65 -30.53
N PRO A 96 -5.87 14.36 -30.03
CA PRO A 96 -4.98 13.83 -28.99
C PRO A 96 -5.70 13.61 -27.66
N VAL A 97 -6.58 14.54 -27.26
CA VAL A 97 -7.36 14.40 -26.02
C VAL A 97 -8.25 13.15 -26.04
N TRP A 98 -8.88 12.90 -27.18
CA TRP A 98 -9.73 11.72 -27.34
C TRP A 98 -8.91 10.41 -27.32
N SER A 99 -7.79 10.35 -28.03
CA SER A 99 -6.92 9.17 -28.04
C SER A 99 -6.41 8.83 -26.63
N ASP A 100 -6.02 9.84 -25.86
CA ASP A 100 -5.57 9.68 -24.49
C ASP A 100 -6.70 9.24 -23.56
N LEU A 101 -7.92 9.77 -23.74
CA LEU A 101 -9.08 9.34 -22.95
C LEU A 101 -9.46 7.89 -23.23
N VAL A 102 -9.45 7.46 -24.50
CA VAL A 102 -9.71 6.06 -24.88
C VAL A 102 -8.68 5.14 -24.28
N MET A 103 -7.40 5.51 -24.32
CA MET A 103 -6.31 4.75 -23.72
C MET A 103 -6.48 4.62 -22.19
N VAL A 104 -6.78 5.71 -21.47
CA VAL A 104 -7.03 5.67 -20.02
C VAL A 104 -8.23 4.79 -19.69
N ARG A 105 -9.32 4.85 -20.49
CA ARG A 105 -10.47 3.97 -20.34
C ARG A 105 -10.12 2.49 -20.54
N GLU A 106 -9.36 2.16 -21.58
CA GLU A 106 -8.93 0.77 -21.83
C GLU A 106 -8.11 0.23 -20.67
N ARG A 107 -7.18 1.01 -20.12
CA ARG A 107 -6.39 0.61 -18.94
C ARG A 107 -7.27 0.45 -17.70
N ALA A 108 -8.25 1.33 -17.50
CA ALA A 108 -9.21 1.17 -16.41
C ALA A 108 -10.03 -0.13 -16.56
N ILE A 109 -10.41 -0.51 -17.78
CA ILE A 109 -11.09 -1.79 -18.05
C ILE A 109 -10.14 -2.97 -17.79
N ASP A 110 -8.85 -2.90 -18.19
CA ASP A 110 -7.85 -3.92 -17.84
C ASP A 110 -7.78 -4.16 -16.33
N PHE A 111 -7.83 -3.10 -15.54
CA PHE A 111 -7.79 -3.18 -14.08
C PHE A 111 -9.04 -3.85 -13.48
N THR A 112 -10.22 -3.66 -14.05
CA THR A 112 -11.42 -4.42 -13.63
C THR A 112 -11.29 -5.92 -13.89
N GLY A 113 -10.45 -6.31 -14.85
CA GLY A 113 -10.08 -7.69 -15.14
C GLY A 113 -8.92 -8.23 -14.29
N GLY A 114 -8.40 -7.45 -13.33
CA GLY A 114 -7.27 -7.84 -12.48
C GLY A 114 -5.88 -7.70 -13.15
N ARG A 115 -5.81 -7.11 -14.34
CA ARG A 115 -4.54 -6.89 -15.06
C ARG A 115 -3.90 -5.56 -14.67
N PHE A 116 -3.29 -5.50 -13.48
CA PHE A 116 -2.65 -4.29 -12.96
C PHE A 116 -1.23 -4.06 -13.49
N ASN A 117 -0.63 -5.01 -14.21
CA ASN A 117 0.70 -4.90 -14.80
C ASN A 117 0.75 -3.99 -16.06
N THR A 118 -0.39 -3.54 -16.55
CA THR A 118 -0.47 -2.59 -17.66
C THR A 118 -0.39 -1.16 -17.16
N ARG A 119 0.17 -0.25 -17.96
CA ARG A 119 0.28 1.18 -17.61
C ARG A 119 -0.38 2.05 -18.69
N ALA A 120 -1.04 3.09 -18.25
CA ALA A 120 -1.43 4.17 -19.13
C ALA A 120 -0.18 4.94 -19.55
N ARG A 121 -0.06 5.21 -20.88
CA ARG A 121 1.03 6.03 -21.41
C ARG A 121 0.94 7.44 -20.81
N GLU A 122 2.08 8.03 -20.50
CA GLU A 122 2.12 9.43 -20.08
C GLU A 122 1.57 10.34 -21.18
N SER A 123 0.49 11.03 -20.86
CA SER A 123 -0.11 12.02 -21.74
C SER A 123 0.49 13.40 -21.46
N ARG A 124 0.80 14.14 -22.52
CA ARG A 124 1.19 15.56 -22.42
C ARG A 124 -0.01 16.50 -22.21
N SER A 125 -1.22 15.98 -22.27
CA SER A 125 -2.43 16.75 -22.00
C SER A 125 -2.46 17.19 -20.54
N VAL A 126 -2.68 18.49 -20.31
CA VAL A 126 -2.82 19.08 -18.97
C VAL A 126 -4.00 18.45 -18.21
N ILE A 127 -5.03 17.99 -18.92
CA ILE A 127 -6.24 17.41 -18.32
C ILE A 127 -6.09 15.90 -18.09
N ILE A 128 -5.59 15.16 -19.10
CA ILE A 128 -5.55 13.67 -19.06
C ILE A 128 -4.27 13.19 -18.39
N GLY A 129 -3.16 13.93 -18.47
CA GLY A 129 -1.88 13.55 -17.86
C GLY A 129 -1.97 13.27 -16.36
N PRO A 130 -2.56 14.17 -15.53
CA PRO A 130 -2.77 13.89 -14.11
C PRO A 130 -3.60 12.62 -13.86
N LEU A 131 -4.68 12.41 -14.63
CA LEU A 131 -5.54 11.23 -14.53
C LEU A 131 -4.78 9.93 -14.84
N ALA A 132 -3.95 9.92 -15.88
CA ALA A 132 -3.12 8.78 -16.24
C ALA A 132 -2.10 8.46 -15.13
N ARG A 133 -1.48 9.48 -14.53
CA ARG A 133 -0.56 9.30 -13.38
C ARG A 133 -1.27 8.72 -12.15
N THR A 134 -2.45 9.25 -11.81
CA THR A 134 -3.26 8.73 -10.69
C THR A 134 -3.67 7.28 -10.93
N LEU A 135 -4.10 6.96 -12.16
CA LEU A 135 -4.45 5.59 -12.55
C LEU A 135 -3.25 4.64 -12.44
N ASN A 136 -2.07 5.06 -12.89
CA ASN A 136 -0.83 4.26 -12.78
C ASN A 136 -0.40 4.08 -11.30
N ALA A 137 -0.54 5.12 -10.48
CA ALA A 137 -0.27 5.03 -9.04
C ALA A 137 -1.21 4.04 -8.34
N LEU A 138 -2.50 4.05 -8.70
CA LEU A 138 -3.49 3.08 -8.22
C LEU A 138 -3.11 1.65 -8.65
N ALA A 139 -2.73 1.45 -9.92
CA ALA A 139 -2.28 0.15 -10.42
C ALA A 139 -1.08 -0.39 -9.64
N MET A 140 -0.05 0.44 -9.43
CA MET A 140 1.13 0.06 -8.63
C MET A 140 0.75 -0.32 -7.20
N ARG A 141 -0.17 0.42 -6.58
CA ARG A 141 -0.65 0.09 -5.23
C ARG A 141 -1.39 -1.24 -5.20
N MET A 142 -2.26 -1.50 -6.18
CA MET A 142 -2.99 -2.77 -6.29
C MET A 142 -2.07 -3.96 -6.55
N GLU A 143 -1.07 -3.82 -7.42
CA GLU A 143 -0.05 -4.86 -7.63
C GLU A 143 0.68 -5.22 -6.34
N ARG A 144 1.14 -4.21 -5.59
CA ARG A 144 1.82 -4.43 -4.31
C ARG A 144 0.92 -5.14 -3.30
N LEU A 145 -0.35 -4.71 -3.18
CA LEU A 145 -1.31 -5.35 -2.28
C LEU A 145 -1.58 -6.81 -2.65
N ILE A 146 -1.74 -7.11 -3.95
CA ILE A 146 -1.98 -8.48 -4.41
C ILE A 146 -0.74 -9.35 -4.21
N ALA A 147 0.46 -8.83 -4.50
CA ALA A 147 1.71 -9.54 -4.26
C ALA A 147 1.89 -9.84 -2.77
N ALA A 148 1.75 -8.85 -1.90
CA ALA A 148 1.85 -9.01 -0.45
C ALA A 148 0.80 -10.00 0.10
N GLN A 149 -0.45 -9.94 -0.38
CA GLN A 149 -1.49 -10.91 -0.02
C GLN A 149 -1.13 -12.34 -0.44
N ARG A 150 -0.57 -12.50 -1.65
CA ARG A 150 -0.16 -13.82 -2.15
C ARG A 150 1.01 -14.38 -1.34
N ASP A 151 1.99 -13.54 -1.04
CA ASP A 151 3.17 -13.94 -0.26
C ASP A 151 2.75 -14.31 1.17
N LEU A 152 1.86 -13.53 1.78
CA LEU A 152 1.26 -13.85 3.08
C LEU A 152 0.53 -15.19 3.06
N THR A 153 -0.34 -15.42 2.07
CA THR A 153 -1.12 -16.67 1.98
C THR A 153 -0.22 -17.88 1.77
N ASN A 154 0.81 -17.76 0.92
CA ASN A 154 1.78 -18.82 0.67
C ASN A 154 2.63 -19.09 1.91
N GLY A 155 3.14 -18.04 2.57
CA GLY A 155 3.93 -18.14 3.78
C GLY A 155 3.14 -18.81 4.91
N ILE A 156 1.91 -18.33 5.20
CA ILE A 156 1.03 -18.96 6.20
C ILE A 156 0.79 -20.42 5.88
N SER A 157 0.47 -20.75 4.62
CA SER A 157 0.19 -22.15 4.23
C SER A 157 1.38 -23.06 4.43
N HIS A 158 2.60 -22.55 4.22
CA HIS A 158 3.82 -23.29 4.44
C HIS A 158 4.09 -23.50 5.94
N GLU A 159 3.98 -22.43 6.73
CA GLU A 159 4.27 -22.47 8.17
C GLU A 159 3.19 -23.21 8.98
N LEU A 160 1.93 -23.27 8.53
CA LEU A 160 0.88 -24.10 9.14
C LEU A 160 1.09 -25.60 8.89
N ARG A 161 1.67 -25.99 7.76
CA ARG A 161 1.79 -27.40 7.38
C ARG A 161 2.70 -28.17 8.31
N THR A 162 3.77 -27.56 8.81
CA THR A 162 4.77 -28.20 9.65
C THR A 162 4.22 -28.61 11.02
N PRO A 163 3.65 -27.70 11.85
CA PRO A 163 3.08 -28.08 13.15
C PRO A 163 1.89 -29.02 12.98
N LEU A 164 1.07 -28.83 11.95
CA LEU A 164 -0.06 -29.73 11.67
C LEU A 164 0.42 -31.16 11.36
N ALA A 165 1.53 -31.32 10.64
CA ALA A 165 2.12 -32.63 10.38
C ALA A 165 2.66 -33.26 11.66
N ARG A 166 3.27 -32.47 12.58
CA ARG A 166 3.73 -32.96 13.88
C ARG A 166 2.56 -33.42 14.77
N VAL A 167 1.48 -32.60 14.85
CA VAL A 167 0.24 -32.97 15.55
C VAL A 167 -0.31 -34.30 15.03
N ARG A 168 -0.37 -34.47 13.69
CA ARG A 168 -0.85 -35.73 13.09
C ARG A 168 0.02 -36.92 13.44
N PHE A 169 1.34 -36.75 13.43
CA PHE A 169 2.27 -37.79 13.83
C PHE A 169 2.13 -38.16 15.32
N ALA A 170 2.04 -37.18 16.21
CA ALA A 170 1.82 -37.41 17.63
C ALA A 170 0.47 -38.10 17.91
N LEU A 171 -0.60 -37.75 17.18
CA LEU A 171 -1.88 -38.45 17.26
C LEU A 171 -1.81 -39.89 16.75
N GLU A 172 -0.98 -40.19 15.75
CA GLU A 172 -0.78 -41.57 15.28
C GLU A 172 -0.01 -42.42 16.32
N SER A 173 1.04 -41.83 16.93
CA SER A 173 1.78 -42.51 18.00
C SER A 173 0.92 -42.83 19.24
N LEU A 174 -0.11 -42.01 19.54
CA LEU A 174 -1.07 -42.31 20.61
C LEU A 174 -1.98 -43.52 20.32
N ARG A 175 -2.07 -43.98 19.07
CA ARG A 175 -2.84 -45.20 18.72
C ARG A 175 -2.05 -46.47 18.89
N GLU A 176 -0.74 -46.41 18.99
CA GLU A 176 0.12 -47.55 19.22
C GLU A 176 0.24 -47.83 20.73
N PRO A 177 0.40 -49.10 21.16
CA PRO A 177 0.66 -49.43 22.56
C PRO A 177 1.96 -48.77 23.04
N GLY A 178 1.88 -47.95 24.09
CA GLY A 178 3.03 -47.23 24.64
C GLY A 178 2.99 -47.15 26.15
N SER A 179 4.06 -46.66 26.75
CA SER A 179 4.14 -46.33 28.17
C SER A 179 3.37 -45.05 28.52
N ALA A 180 3.04 -44.87 29.81
CA ALA A 180 2.40 -43.63 30.28
C ALA A 180 3.23 -42.38 29.96
N ASP A 181 4.56 -42.48 30.02
CA ASP A 181 5.48 -41.38 29.72
C ASP A 181 5.47 -41.03 28.22
N GLU A 182 5.38 -42.05 27.34
CA GLU A 182 5.26 -41.82 25.88
C GLU A 182 3.95 -41.11 25.51
N TYR A 183 2.84 -41.52 26.15
CA TYR A 183 1.56 -40.83 25.97
C TYR A 183 1.59 -39.38 26.46
N GLN A 184 2.21 -39.14 27.65
CA GLN A 184 2.32 -37.77 28.16
C GLN A 184 3.18 -36.92 27.27
N ASN A 185 4.32 -37.41 26.81
CA ASN A 185 5.18 -36.67 25.85
C ASN A 185 4.46 -36.34 24.54
N ALA A 186 3.64 -37.25 24.03
CA ALA A 186 2.86 -37.03 22.82
C ALA A 186 1.78 -35.94 23.05
N ILE A 187 1.10 -35.95 24.20
CA ILE A 187 0.11 -34.91 24.57
C ILE A 187 0.79 -33.55 24.70
N ASP A 188 1.90 -33.47 25.43
CA ASP A 188 2.65 -32.20 25.62
C ASP A 188 3.14 -31.65 24.28
N SER A 189 3.58 -32.52 23.35
CA SER A 189 3.95 -32.11 21.99
C SER A 189 2.77 -31.58 21.22
N ILE A 190 1.57 -32.16 21.32
CA ILE A 190 0.35 -31.66 20.66
C ILE A 190 -0.04 -30.32 21.25
N GLU A 191 -0.02 -30.15 22.57
CA GLU A 191 -0.33 -28.89 23.23
C GLU A 191 0.61 -27.76 22.77
N GLN A 192 1.90 -28.06 22.68
CA GLN A 192 2.91 -27.13 22.18
C GLN A 192 2.64 -26.75 20.71
N ASP A 193 2.39 -27.72 19.83
CA ASP A 193 2.14 -27.50 18.41
C ASP A 193 0.84 -26.67 18.17
N VAL A 194 -0.22 -26.93 18.97
CA VAL A 194 -1.46 -26.15 18.94
C VAL A 194 -1.20 -24.70 19.37
N SER A 195 -0.42 -24.50 20.45
CA SER A 195 -0.02 -23.16 20.89
C SER A 195 0.80 -22.42 19.83
N GLU A 196 1.69 -23.11 19.12
CA GLU A 196 2.45 -22.55 17.99
C GLU A 196 1.52 -22.13 16.83
N LEU A 197 0.48 -22.92 16.53
CA LEU A 197 -0.52 -22.60 15.52
C LEU A 197 -1.33 -21.34 15.89
N ASP A 198 -1.77 -21.23 17.14
CA ASP A 198 -2.49 -20.05 17.63
C ASP A 198 -1.61 -18.79 17.54
N GLU A 199 -0.33 -18.87 17.93
CA GLU A 199 0.62 -17.74 17.79
C GLU A 199 0.78 -17.32 16.32
N LEU A 200 0.89 -18.27 15.37
CA LEU A 200 1.01 -17.99 13.95
C LEU A 200 -0.24 -17.31 13.41
N ILE A 201 -1.43 -17.77 13.79
CA ILE A 201 -2.71 -17.16 13.38
C ILE A 201 -2.80 -15.73 13.88
N ASP A 202 -2.51 -15.47 15.16
CA ASP A 202 -2.57 -14.13 15.76
C ASP A 202 -1.58 -13.17 15.11
N MET A 203 -0.35 -13.62 14.84
CA MET A 203 0.65 -12.84 14.12
C MET A 203 0.20 -12.54 12.69
N SER A 204 -0.35 -13.53 11.99
CA SER A 204 -0.83 -13.36 10.60
C SER A 204 -1.99 -12.39 10.52
N LEU A 205 -2.95 -12.45 11.45
CA LEU A 205 -4.06 -11.50 11.54
C LEU A 205 -3.58 -10.09 11.88
N THR A 206 -2.59 -9.97 12.77
CA THR A 206 -2.00 -8.68 13.14
C THR A 206 -1.26 -8.07 11.95
N TYR A 207 -0.45 -8.86 11.23
CA TYR A 207 0.22 -8.43 9.99
C TYR A 207 -0.80 -7.96 8.95
N ALA A 208 -1.82 -8.77 8.67
CA ALA A 208 -2.85 -8.44 7.69
C ALA A 208 -3.61 -7.14 8.06
N ARG A 209 -3.94 -6.95 9.34
CA ARG A 209 -4.58 -5.70 9.81
C ARG A 209 -3.69 -4.48 9.62
N LEU A 210 -2.39 -4.59 9.90
CA LEU A 210 -1.43 -3.49 9.75
C LEU A 210 -1.14 -3.17 8.28
N GLU A 211 -1.02 -4.18 7.42
CA GLU A 211 -0.68 -4.02 6.00
C GLU A 211 -1.86 -3.51 5.16
N TYR A 212 -3.08 -4.05 5.40
CA TYR A 212 -4.23 -3.82 4.52
C TYR A 212 -5.25 -2.80 5.05
N SER A 213 -5.25 -2.54 6.34
CA SER A 213 -6.10 -1.50 6.89
C SER A 213 -5.32 -0.20 6.96
N SER A 214 -5.92 0.91 6.52
CA SER A 214 -5.53 2.24 6.99
C SER A 214 -5.87 2.32 8.47
N LEU A 215 -5.13 1.59 9.32
CA LEU A 215 -5.35 1.61 10.76
C LEU A 215 -5.19 3.06 11.22
N GLN A 216 -6.29 3.63 11.65
CA GLN A 216 -6.24 4.73 12.59
C GLN A 216 -5.60 4.15 13.85
N SER A 217 -4.26 4.32 13.97
CA SER A 217 -3.55 4.04 15.22
C SER A 217 -4.27 4.82 16.31
N ASN A 218 -4.68 4.12 17.36
CA ASN A 218 -5.31 4.76 18.51
C ASN A 218 -4.21 5.45 19.33
N LEU A 219 -3.79 6.63 18.85
CA LEU A 219 -2.72 7.39 19.47
C LEU A 219 -3.22 7.98 20.78
N GLU A 220 -2.71 7.51 21.89
CA GLU A 220 -2.96 8.02 23.24
C GLU A 220 -1.70 8.62 23.85
N LEU A 221 -1.88 9.62 24.71
CA LEU A 221 -0.77 10.26 25.42
C LEU A 221 -0.26 9.33 26.53
N THR A 222 0.86 8.68 26.31
CA THR A 222 1.43 7.63 27.16
C THR A 222 2.65 8.13 27.91
N ALA A 223 2.76 7.83 29.21
CA ALA A 223 3.96 8.04 30.03
C ALA A 223 5.05 7.07 29.56
N LEU A 224 6.02 7.59 28.79
CA LEU A 224 6.97 6.78 28.03
C LEU A 224 7.87 5.93 28.92
N VAL A 225 8.45 6.52 29.97
CA VAL A 225 9.37 5.82 30.88
C VAL A 225 8.67 4.69 31.61
N ALA A 226 7.50 4.94 32.17
CA ALA A 226 6.72 3.92 32.88
C ALA A 226 6.29 2.76 31.96
N TRP A 227 5.96 3.07 30.70
CA TRP A 227 5.68 2.05 29.69
C TRP A 227 6.92 1.22 29.34
N PHE A 228 8.07 1.89 29.13
CA PHE A 228 9.35 1.25 28.80
C PHE A 228 9.80 0.31 29.94
N ASP A 229 9.83 0.80 31.19
CA ASP A 229 10.22 0.02 32.36
C ASP A 229 9.35 -1.23 32.51
N LYS A 230 8.03 -1.09 32.26
CA LYS A 230 7.14 -2.24 32.27
C LYS A 230 7.52 -3.29 31.21
N GLN A 231 7.83 -2.87 29.96
CA GLN A 231 8.23 -3.82 28.91
C GLN A 231 9.54 -4.56 29.26
N VAL A 232 10.50 -3.84 29.84
CA VAL A 232 11.78 -4.44 30.28
C VAL A 232 11.57 -5.39 31.47
N ALA A 233 10.76 -5.00 32.44
CA ALA A 233 10.45 -5.85 33.60
C ALA A 233 9.71 -7.14 33.18
N ASP A 234 8.70 -7.02 32.32
CA ASP A 234 7.97 -8.17 31.77
C ASP A 234 8.93 -9.13 31.00
N ALA A 235 9.88 -8.58 30.24
CA ALA A 235 10.89 -9.38 29.53
C ALA A 235 11.89 -10.07 30.48
N ALA A 236 12.30 -9.40 31.55
CA ALA A 236 13.20 -10.01 32.55
C ALA A 236 12.55 -11.21 33.25
N LEU A 237 11.23 -11.15 33.50
CA LEU A 237 10.47 -12.29 34.02
C LEU A 237 10.33 -13.43 33.01
N LEU A 238 10.12 -13.12 31.74
CA LEU A 238 9.95 -14.13 30.68
C LEU A 238 11.26 -14.83 30.29
N TYR A 239 12.40 -14.14 30.46
CA TYR A 239 13.71 -14.64 30.03
C TYR A 239 14.72 -14.63 31.20
N PRO A 240 14.50 -15.41 32.28
CA PRO A 240 15.33 -15.38 33.51
C PRO A 240 16.77 -15.83 33.29
N SER A 241 17.04 -16.54 32.20
CA SER A 241 18.39 -16.98 31.80
C SER A 241 19.22 -15.85 31.12
N LYS A 242 18.63 -14.69 30.87
CA LYS A 242 19.30 -13.55 30.22
C LYS A 242 19.44 -12.38 31.19
N THR A 243 20.58 -11.70 31.13
CA THR A 243 20.80 -10.44 31.84
C THR A 243 20.32 -9.29 30.99
N LEU A 244 19.32 -8.52 31.45
CA LEU A 244 18.80 -7.33 30.78
C LEU A 244 19.36 -6.09 31.45
N ASP A 245 20.14 -5.29 30.71
CA ASP A 245 20.68 -4.00 31.12
C ASP A 245 19.86 -2.86 30.52
N ALA A 246 19.02 -2.17 31.30
CA ALA A 246 18.20 -1.05 30.81
C ALA A 246 18.84 0.30 31.11
N ARG A 247 18.80 1.24 30.14
CA ARG A 247 19.30 2.60 30.26
C ARG A 247 18.25 3.59 29.75
N VAL A 248 17.88 4.56 30.58
CA VAL A 248 16.91 5.60 30.26
C VAL A 248 17.62 6.97 30.26
N ALA A 249 17.58 7.65 29.12
CA ALA A 249 18.19 8.98 28.91
C ALA A 249 17.14 9.99 28.38
N VAL A 250 15.95 9.97 29.00
CA VAL A 250 14.85 10.92 28.75
C VAL A 250 14.27 11.40 30.08
N PRO A 251 13.55 12.56 30.11
CA PRO A 251 12.86 13.02 31.32
C PRO A 251 11.83 11.98 31.80
N ALA A 252 11.73 11.77 33.13
CA ALA A 252 10.86 10.75 33.71
C ALA A 252 9.35 11.01 33.45
N ASP A 253 8.97 12.29 33.32
CA ASP A 253 7.62 12.75 33.03
C ASP A 253 7.26 12.86 31.55
N LEU A 254 8.19 12.46 30.65
CA LEU A 254 7.98 12.54 29.21
C LEU A 254 6.75 11.72 28.79
N ARG A 255 5.84 12.41 28.08
CA ARG A 255 4.66 11.80 27.48
C ARG A 255 4.71 11.92 25.97
N VAL A 256 4.39 10.85 25.27
CA VAL A 256 4.37 10.79 23.81
C VAL A 256 3.06 10.24 23.29
N LYS A 257 2.64 10.69 22.11
CA LYS A 257 1.47 10.12 21.43
C LYS A 257 1.86 8.83 20.73
N MET A 258 1.32 7.71 21.18
CA MET A 258 1.55 6.41 20.55
C MET A 258 0.39 5.45 20.79
N ASP A 259 0.21 4.48 19.92
CA ASP A 259 -0.64 3.32 20.19
C ASP A 259 0.14 2.35 21.10
N LYS A 260 -0.18 2.41 22.39
CA LYS A 260 0.50 1.63 23.43
C LYS A 260 0.48 0.12 23.15
N ARG A 261 -0.61 -0.40 22.60
CA ARG A 261 -0.76 -1.82 22.29
C ARG A 261 0.18 -2.24 21.18
N LEU A 262 0.19 -1.48 20.07
CA LEU A 262 1.04 -1.76 18.91
C LEU A 262 2.52 -1.61 19.25
N MET A 263 2.88 -0.54 19.96
CA MET A 263 4.28 -0.32 20.38
C MET A 263 4.75 -1.38 21.39
N SER A 264 3.88 -1.84 22.28
CA SER A 264 4.22 -2.97 23.17
C SER A 264 4.42 -4.27 22.40
N TYR A 265 3.66 -4.48 21.31
CA TYR A 265 3.87 -5.64 20.44
C TYR A 265 5.23 -5.55 19.73
N ALA A 266 5.58 -4.40 19.16
CA ALA A 266 6.87 -4.17 18.51
C ALA A 266 8.04 -4.38 19.49
N MET A 267 7.95 -3.82 20.70
CA MET A 267 8.98 -3.96 21.73
C MET A 267 9.17 -5.43 22.17
N ARG A 268 8.07 -6.14 22.42
CA ARG A 268 8.13 -7.57 22.75
C ARG A 268 8.75 -8.41 21.63
N ASN A 269 8.47 -8.09 20.36
CA ASN A 269 9.09 -8.78 19.24
C ASN A 269 10.61 -8.59 19.22
N LEU A 270 11.11 -7.38 19.45
CA LEU A 270 12.55 -7.14 19.49
C LEU A 270 13.20 -7.81 20.69
N LEU A 271 12.60 -7.74 21.88
CA LEU A 271 13.11 -8.40 23.08
C LEU A 271 13.12 -9.92 22.94
N ARG A 272 12.06 -10.52 22.34
CA ARG A 272 11.99 -11.93 22.01
C ARG A 272 13.07 -12.33 21.01
N ASN A 273 13.30 -11.51 19.98
CA ASN A 273 14.36 -11.74 19.00
C ASN A 273 15.74 -11.73 19.68
N ALA A 274 16.02 -10.69 20.48
CA ALA A 274 17.25 -10.59 21.25
C ALA A 274 17.44 -11.80 22.19
N SER A 275 16.38 -12.22 22.93
CA SER A 275 16.47 -13.37 23.84
C SER A 275 16.80 -14.70 23.14
N LYS A 276 16.34 -14.88 21.90
CA LYS A 276 16.62 -16.08 21.09
C LYS A 276 18.07 -16.14 20.62
N HIS A 277 18.64 -15.00 20.25
CA HIS A 277 19.96 -14.93 19.63
C HIS A 277 21.08 -14.57 20.61
N ALA A 278 20.75 -13.90 21.73
CA ALA A 278 21.74 -13.56 22.76
C ALA A 278 22.37 -14.81 23.38
N ARG A 279 23.66 -14.75 23.63
CA ARG A 279 24.35 -15.75 24.45
C ARG A 279 23.96 -15.63 25.93
N GLY A 280 23.89 -14.42 26.45
CA GLY A 280 23.53 -14.19 27.86
C GLY A 280 23.11 -12.75 28.19
N ARG A 281 23.43 -11.77 27.35
CA ARG A 281 23.25 -10.35 27.67
C ARG A 281 22.42 -9.63 26.63
N ILE A 282 21.51 -8.79 27.12
CA ILE A 282 20.66 -7.92 26.30
C ILE A 282 20.74 -6.51 26.91
N ALA A 283 21.10 -5.51 26.11
CA ALA A 283 21.09 -4.11 26.52
C ALA A 283 19.90 -3.40 25.84
N VAL A 284 19.16 -2.60 26.62
CA VAL A 284 17.98 -1.87 26.13
C VAL A 284 18.15 -0.41 26.48
N GLY A 285 18.15 0.47 25.48
CA GLY A 285 18.33 1.90 25.63
C GLY A 285 17.07 2.68 25.25
N LEU A 286 16.70 3.70 26.02
CA LEU A 286 15.69 4.69 25.68
C LEU A 286 16.31 6.06 25.68
N ARG A 287 16.27 6.78 24.56
CA ARG A 287 16.80 8.14 24.42
C ARG A 287 15.93 9.00 23.50
N MET A 288 16.14 10.29 23.55
CA MET A 288 15.54 11.24 22.62
C MET A 288 16.64 11.94 21.84
N ARG A 289 16.50 11.97 20.52
CA ARG A 289 17.48 12.60 19.62
C ARG A 289 16.78 13.30 18.47
N HIS A 290 17.12 14.57 18.23
CA HIS A 290 16.56 15.38 17.12
C HIS A 290 15.03 15.39 17.04
N GLY A 291 14.33 15.39 18.18
CA GLY A 291 12.86 15.36 18.22
C GLY A 291 12.23 13.98 18.00
N ASN A 292 13.06 12.93 17.91
CA ASN A 292 12.57 11.54 17.86
C ASN A 292 12.86 10.80 19.15
N ILE A 293 11.96 9.91 19.53
CA ILE A 293 12.23 8.87 20.51
C ILE A 293 12.99 7.76 19.80
N GLU A 294 14.05 7.27 20.44
CA GLU A 294 14.84 6.14 19.98
C GLU A 294 14.91 5.09 21.07
N ILE A 295 14.56 3.83 20.71
CA ILE A 295 14.75 2.66 21.57
C ILE A 295 15.68 1.71 20.85
N ASP A 296 16.78 1.33 21.54
CA ASP A 296 17.71 0.32 21.10
C ASP A 296 17.48 -0.99 21.86
N VAL A 297 17.53 -2.09 21.15
CA VAL A 297 17.64 -3.45 21.72
C VAL A 297 18.87 -4.07 21.11
N GLU A 298 19.87 -4.36 21.94
CA GLU A 298 21.17 -4.88 21.55
C GLU A 298 21.45 -6.20 22.26
N ASP A 299 21.98 -7.19 21.54
CA ASP A 299 22.30 -8.52 22.07
C ASP A 299 23.79 -8.87 21.89
N ASP A 300 24.25 -9.91 22.58
CA ASP A 300 25.60 -10.46 22.47
C ASP A 300 25.69 -11.69 21.57
N GLY A 301 24.75 -11.80 20.62
CA GLY A 301 24.66 -12.91 19.67
C GLY A 301 25.60 -12.77 18.47
N PRO A 302 25.30 -13.50 17.37
CA PRO A 302 26.11 -13.50 16.16
C PRO A 302 25.98 -12.23 15.32
N GLY A 303 25.01 -11.37 15.60
CA GLY A 303 24.71 -10.17 14.80
C GLY A 303 23.94 -10.48 13.51
N VAL A 304 23.77 -9.45 12.68
CA VAL A 304 23.09 -9.52 11.39
C VAL A 304 24.04 -9.08 10.28
N PRO A 305 24.30 -9.92 9.24
CA PRO A 305 25.13 -9.56 8.11
C PRO A 305 24.63 -8.28 7.42
N PRO A 306 25.51 -7.38 6.95
CA PRO A 306 25.12 -6.10 6.37
C PRO A 306 24.16 -6.20 5.18
N ASP A 307 24.33 -7.19 4.33
CA ASP A 307 23.51 -7.49 3.15
C ASP A 307 22.12 -8.04 3.49
N GLU A 308 21.92 -8.55 4.71
CA GLU A 308 20.63 -9.08 5.18
C GLU A 308 19.85 -8.09 6.06
N ARG A 309 20.44 -6.95 6.47
CA ARG A 309 19.86 -6.00 7.44
C ARG A 309 18.50 -5.41 7.00
N GLU A 310 18.30 -5.19 5.73
CA GLU A 310 17.01 -4.73 5.19
C GLU A 310 16.04 -5.89 4.98
N ARG A 311 16.54 -7.03 4.52
CA ARG A 311 15.76 -8.19 4.13
C ARG A 311 15.08 -8.90 5.30
N ILE A 312 15.68 -8.87 6.50
CA ILE A 312 15.08 -9.49 7.70
C ILE A 312 13.76 -8.85 8.16
N PHE A 313 13.42 -7.66 7.63
CA PHE A 313 12.14 -7.00 7.87
C PHE A 313 11.05 -7.37 6.85
N GLU A 314 11.35 -8.22 5.87
CA GLU A 314 10.35 -8.78 4.97
C GLU A 314 9.60 -9.93 5.65
N ALA A 315 8.32 -10.10 5.32
CA ALA A 315 7.50 -11.14 5.91
C ALA A 315 8.02 -12.55 5.54
N PHE A 316 8.04 -13.46 6.50
CA PHE A 316 8.50 -14.87 6.40
C PHE A 316 10.00 -15.03 6.07
N VAL A 317 10.79 -13.96 6.12
CA VAL A 317 12.24 -14.06 5.97
C VAL A 317 12.89 -14.49 7.28
N ARG A 318 13.78 -15.48 7.20
CA ARG A 318 14.56 -16.03 8.30
C ARG A 318 15.99 -16.29 7.84
N LEU A 319 16.99 -15.82 8.59
CA LEU A 319 18.40 -16.09 8.31
C LEU A 319 18.78 -17.53 8.67
N ASP A 320 18.22 -18.05 9.76
CA ASP A 320 18.40 -19.42 10.18
C ASP A 320 17.04 -20.12 10.29
N ARG A 321 16.87 -21.20 9.54
CA ARG A 321 15.63 -22.00 9.53
C ARG A 321 15.49 -22.91 10.76
N HIS A 322 16.56 -23.13 11.51
CA HIS A 322 16.55 -23.95 12.72
C HIS A 322 16.09 -23.17 13.96
N THR A 323 16.16 -21.85 13.93
CA THR A 323 15.70 -21.02 15.04
C THR A 323 14.16 -20.90 15.02
N ALA A 324 13.48 -21.15 16.15
CA ALA A 324 12.02 -21.07 16.24
C ALA A 324 11.47 -19.69 15.88
N GLY A 325 10.38 -19.65 15.10
CA GLY A 325 9.66 -18.43 14.73
C GLY A 325 9.29 -18.37 13.25
N TYR A 326 8.27 -17.58 12.90
CA TYR A 326 7.62 -17.59 11.61
C TYR A 326 8.10 -16.48 10.65
N GLY A 327 9.09 -15.66 11.04
CA GLY A 327 9.59 -14.55 10.22
C GLY A 327 8.62 -13.37 10.09
N LEU A 328 7.58 -13.28 10.91
CA LEU A 328 6.60 -12.18 10.88
C LEU A 328 6.90 -11.07 11.90
N GLY A 329 7.61 -11.37 12.99
CA GLY A 329 7.78 -10.42 14.09
C GLY A 329 8.45 -9.10 13.70
N LEU A 330 9.57 -9.16 12.96
CA LEU A 330 10.27 -7.95 12.48
C LEU A 330 9.49 -7.21 11.41
N ALA A 331 8.78 -7.92 10.53
CA ALA A 331 7.90 -7.31 9.54
C ALA A 331 6.75 -6.52 10.21
N ILE A 332 6.11 -7.11 11.23
CA ILE A 332 5.10 -6.42 12.04
C ILE A 332 5.69 -5.21 12.77
N THR A 333 6.89 -5.34 13.35
CA THR A 333 7.58 -4.22 14.01
C THR A 333 7.78 -3.07 13.02
N ARG A 334 8.20 -3.33 11.78
CA ARG A 334 8.33 -2.31 10.72
C ARG A 334 6.99 -1.62 10.42
N LEU A 335 5.91 -2.38 10.26
CA LEU A 335 4.58 -1.83 10.01
C LEU A 335 4.07 -0.97 11.19
N VAL A 336 4.30 -1.40 12.42
CA VAL A 336 3.94 -0.63 13.62
C VAL A 336 4.68 0.72 13.63
N LEU A 337 5.98 0.73 13.38
CA LEU A 337 6.75 1.98 13.35
C LEU A 337 6.30 2.88 12.19
N GLN A 338 6.03 2.33 11.01
CA GLN A 338 5.48 3.10 9.87
C GLN A 338 4.13 3.74 10.22
N ALA A 339 3.25 3.05 10.95
CA ALA A 339 1.98 3.60 11.43
C ALA A 339 2.16 4.75 12.43
N HIS A 340 3.33 4.85 13.08
CA HIS A 340 3.73 5.96 13.97
C HIS A 340 4.65 6.98 13.27
N ASN A 341 4.73 7.01 11.93
CA ASN A 341 5.67 7.82 11.15
C ASN A 341 7.14 7.60 11.56
N GLY A 342 7.44 6.43 12.10
CA GLY A 342 8.75 6.01 12.56
C GLY A 342 9.42 5.00 11.63
N ARG A 343 10.54 4.49 12.09
CA ARG A 343 11.30 3.45 11.40
C ARG A 343 11.94 2.47 12.39
N VAL A 344 12.22 1.25 11.93
CA VAL A 344 13.10 0.30 12.60
C VAL A 344 14.22 -0.07 11.66
N ALA A 345 15.42 -0.23 12.20
CA ALA A 345 16.61 -0.61 11.42
C ALA A 345 17.57 -1.44 12.28
N VAL A 346 18.42 -2.23 11.62
CA VAL A 346 19.61 -2.79 12.24
C VAL A 346 20.74 -1.79 12.06
N VAL A 347 21.34 -1.38 13.17
CA VAL A 347 22.46 -0.43 13.18
C VAL A 347 23.72 -1.10 13.74
N ASP A 348 24.86 -0.43 13.62
CA ASP A 348 26.10 -0.99 14.14
C ASP A 348 26.05 -1.12 15.68
N PRO A 349 26.60 -2.20 16.23
CA PRO A 349 26.59 -2.47 17.66
C PRO A 349 27.36 -1.37 18.42
N LEU A 350 26.90 -1.07 19.65
CA LEU A 350 27.47 -0.02 20.49
C LEU A 350 28.00 -0.55 21.82
N LEU A 351 27.23 -1.42 22.48
CA LEU A 351 27.51 -1.91 23.82
C LEU A 351 27.86 -3.39 23.84
N LEU A 352 27.24 -4.16 22.96
CA LEU A 352 27.40 -5.62 22.86
C LEU A 352 27.81 -5.98 21.42
N PRO A 353 28.50 -7.11 21.19
CA PRO A 353 29.07 -7.44 19.89
C PRO A 353 28.09 -8.05 18.87
N GLY A 354 26.82 -8.22 19.23
CA GLY A 354 25.82 -8.89 18.40
C GLY A 354 24.98 -7.96 17.53
N ALA A 355 23.68 -8.18 17.47
CA ALA A 355 22.76 -7.35 16.73
C ALA A 355 22.26 -6.18 17.57
N ARG A 356 22.09 -5.01 16.92
CA ARG A 356 21.43 -3.84 17.50
C ARG A 356 20.29 -3.40 16.61
N PHE A 357 19.07 -3.50 17.15
CA PHE A 357 17.86 -3.00 16.53
C PHE A 357 17.48 -1.64 17.12
N GLU A 358 17.29 -0.65 16.27
CA GLU A 358 16.88 0.69 16.65
C GLU A 358 15.46 0.97 16.14
N MET A 359 14.53 1.26 17.04
CA MET A 359 13.20 1.80 16.73
C MET A 359 13.24 3.32 16.94
N SER A 360 12.72 4.10 15.98
CA SER A 360 12.71 5.56 16.07
C SER A 360 11.38 6.10 15.54
N TRP A 361 10.74 7.04 16.29
CA TRP A 361 9.51 7.71 15.89
C TRP A 361 9.45 9.13 16.46
N PRO A 362 8.70 10.07 15.83
CA PRO A 362 8.59 11.46 16.31
C PRO A 362 7.82 11.55 17.64
N VAL A 363 8.15 12.58 18.43
CA VAL A 363 7.48 12.89 19.73
C VAL A 363 6.04 13.35 19.50
#